data_5b389f28ee8d9465281a7d61e1d1e864
#
_entry.id   5b389f28ee8d9465281a7d61e1d1e864
#
_cell.length_a   1.000
_cell.length_b   1.000
_cell.length_c   1.000
_cell.angle_alpha   90.00
_cell.angle_beta   90.00
_cell.angle_gamma   90.00
#
_symmetry.space_group_name_H-M   'P 1'
#
loop_
_entity.id
_entity.type
_entity.pdbx_description
1 polymer ?
#
loop_
_entity_poly.entity_id
_entity_poly.type
_entity_poly.pdbx_seq_one_letter_code
_entity_poly.pdbx_strand_id
1 'polypeptide(L)'
;MKSLGQRIVAVLIVVLILGQMLTVGISRYNKKDEQLDISTEGVELTIWYTDEKLNNFMLEAAEEYKAETGIAVNAQLISAIDYVEKISDATFIEENGPDLFVAGSDLLQKALYAGIVNDEVSYSEKERENIPQKAFDAATCNGKLIGYPFYFESCFLLYNQYYAEDWPRNIEQILDYADSFETSETTEKVQNIFKWDVSDIFYNYFFIGDYVALGGPYGDDKAQLNLSEGNVIECLKYYQSLNEFFAIDEKTVHSEDVVQEFIDGKIVFTIAKTDAIARLDQAIADGKVPEYTLEPSKDEEGNEIPAREVDCFYGVGDIPNLNEELHTRGLSVTNSIVVNNYSAYRSFANDFAHFLAYERADCLYKQTGKVSVCKNVIAGNENWERIMAQYDGSVEIPKIIEMSNYWILMEIAFANIWNGADIETEIETVVQQMDMQISE
;
A
#
# COMPACT_ATOMS: atom_id res chain seq x y z
N MET A 1 -25.03 47.91 -8.30
CA MET A 1 -25.89 47.32 -9.35
C MET A 1 -25.02 46.55 -10.31
N LYS A 2 -25.13 45.22 -10.34
CA LYS A 2 -24.41 44.40 -11.35
C LYS A 2 -24.98 44.73 -12.75
N SER A 3 -24.11 44.97 -13.74
CA SER A 3 -24.52 45.30 -15.09
C SER A 3 -25.40 44.23 -15.73
N LEU A 4 -26.27 44.60 -16.63
CA LEU A 4 -27.13 43.63 -17.38
C LEU A 4 -26.32 42.50 -18.01
N GLY A 5 -25.10 42.81 -18.48
CA GLY A 5 -24.17 41.80 -19.05
C GLY A 5 -23.72 40.72 -18.05
N GLN A 6 -23.49 41.08 -16.77
CA GLN A 6 -23.11 40.10 -15.75
C GLN A 6 -24.27 39.17 -15.37
N ARG A 7 -25.51 39.62 -15.48
CA ARG A 7 -26.70 38.77 -15.28
C ARG A 7 -26.91 37.82 -16.43
N ILE A 8 -26.67 38.28 -17.67
CA ILE A 8 -26.78 37.41 -18.87
C ILE A 8 -25.69 36.32 -18.83
N VAL A 9 -24.44 36.63 -18.45
CA VAL A 9 -23.36 35.64 -18.32
C VAL A 9 -23.66 34.64 -17.22
N ALA A 10 -24.18 35.06 -16.06
CA ALA A 10 -24.57 34.15 -14.99
C ALA A 10 -25.70 33.19 -15.40
N VAL A 11 -26.71 33.67 -16.15
CA VAL A 11 -27.77 32.80 -16.68
C VAL A 11 -27.26 31.81 -17.71
N LEU A 12 -26.34 32.22 -18.61
CA LEU A 12 -25.71 31.34 -19.57
C LEU A 12 -24.89 30.24 -18.93
N ILE A 13 -24.14 30.54 -17.86
CA ILE A 13 -23.38 29.54 -17.09
C ILE A 13 -24.32 28.53 -16.42
N VAL A 14 -25.41 28.99 -15.82
CA VAL A 14 -26.43 28.10 -15.20
C VAL A 14 -27.08 27.19 -16.24
N VAL A 15 -27.43 27.72 -17.41
CA VAL A 15 -28.00 26.93 -18.53
C VAL A 15 -27.01 25.90 -19.06
N LEU A 16 -25.71 26.26 -19.13
CA LEU A 16 -24.64 25.32 -19.53
C LEU A 16 -24.46 24.19 -18.52
N ILE A 17 -24.44 24.50 -17.23
CA ILE A 17 -24.34 23.51 -16.15
C ILE A 17 -25.57 22.58 -16.14
N LEU A 18 -26.75 23.13 -16.25
CA LEU A 18 -27.99 22.33 -16.36
C LEU A 18 -28.01 21.48 -17.64
N GLY A 19 -27.51 21.99 -18.76
CA GLY A 19 -27.36 21.23 -19.99
C GLY A 19 -26.36 20.07 -19.86
N GLN A 20 -25.24 20.27 -19.16
CA GLN A 20 -24.28 19.19 -18.87
C GLN A 20 -24.87 18.14 -17.91
N MET A 21 -25.57 18.56 -16.87
CA MET A 21 -26.26 17.64 -15.96
C MET A 21 -27.33 16.81 -16.67
N LEU A 22 -28.08 17.42 -17.62
CA LEU A 22 -29.08 16.72 -18.44
C LEU A 22 -28.40 15.71 -19.40
N THR A 23 -27.29 16.06 -20.04
CA THR A 23 -26.56 15.15 -20.94
C THR A 23 -25.92 13.99 -20.19
N VAL A 24 -25.37 14.21 -18.98
CA VAL A 24 -24.88 13.14 -18.10
C VAL A 24 -26.03 12.27 -17.61
N GLY A 25 -27.14 12.85 -17.21
CA GLY A 25 -28.35 12.11 -16.82
C GLY A 25 -28.92 11.26 -17.96
N ILE A 26 -29.00 11.80 -19.18
CA ILE A 26 -29.48 11.07 -20.36
C ILE A 26 -28.47 9.98 -20.79
N SER A 27 -27.16 10.23 -20.68
CA SER A 27 -26.13 9.22 -20.96
C SER A 27 -26.17 8.07 -19.95
N ARG A 28 -26.43 8.35 -18.67
CA ARG A 28 -26.65 7.32 -17.65
C ARG A 28 -27.97 6.57 -17.85
N TYR A 29 -29.01 7.28 -18.24
CA TYR A 29 -30.31 6.66 -18.55
C TYR A 29 -30.23 5.74 -19.77
N ASN A 30 -29.58 6.16 -20.86
CA ASN A 30 -29.39 5.33 -22.06
C ASN A 30 -28.44 4.14 -21.85
N LYS A 31 -27.44 4.24 -20.92
CA LYS A 31 -26.63 3.08 -20.52
C LYS A 31 -27.43 2.04 -19.72
N LYS A 32 -28.46 2.47 -18.99
CA LYS A 32 -29.37 1.57 -18.27
C LYS A 32 -30.31 0.78 -19.22
N ASP A 33 -30.61 1.32 -20.39
CA ASP A 33 -31.54 0.68 -21.34
C ASP A 33 -30.88 -0.38 -22.25
N GLU A 34 -29.53 -0.51 -22.27
CA GLU A 34 -28.82 -1.60 -22.98
C GLU A 34 -28.51 -2.81 -22.07
N GLN A 35 -28.79 -2.75 -20.77
CA GLN A 35 -28.76 -3.93 -19.91
C GLN A 35 -29.95 -4.82 -20.27
N LEU A 36 -29.65 -6.02 -20.78
CA LEU A 36 -30.59 -7.15 -20.78
C LEU A 36 -31.33 -7.14 -19.44
N ASP A 37 -32.64 -7.22 -19.47
CA ASP A 37 -33.55 -7.26 -18.30
C ASP A 37 -33.30 -8.59 -17.55
N ILE A 38 -32.10 -8.71 -16.94
CA ILE A 38 -31.76 -9.84 -16.08
C ILE A 38 -32.43 -9.51 -14.73
N SER A 39 -33.46 -10.28 -14.41
CA SER A 39 -34.12 -10.16 -13.11
C SER A 39 -33.09 -10.25 -11.99
N THR A 40 -33.03 -9.23 -11.15
CA THR A 40 -32.20 -9.21 -9.91
C THR A 40 -32.94 -9.86 -8.74
N GLU A 41 -34.19 -10.31 -8.96
CA GLU A 41 -35.04 -10.90 -7.92
C GLU A 41 -34.45 -12.23 -7.42
N GLY A 42 -34.09 -12.28 -6.16
CA GLY A 42 -33.49 -13.46 -5.51
C GLY A 42 -31.99 -13.61 -5.70
N VAL A 43 -31.30 -12.62 -6.30
CA VAL A 43 -29.83 -12.62 -6.38
C VAL A 43 -29.27 -12.16 -5.04
N GLU A 44 -28.39 -12.97 -4.48
CA GLU A 44 -27.58 -12.67 -3.32
C GLU A 44 -26.12 -13.04 -3.60
N LEU A 45 -25.21 -12.07 -3.43
CA LEU A 45 -23.77 -12.28 -3.58
C LEU A 45 -23.12 -12.52 -2.22
N THR A 46 -22.06 -13.32 -2.19
CA THR A 46 -21.21 -13.50 -1.01
C THR A 46 -19.80 -13.06 -1.33
N ILE A 47 -19.23 -12.15 -0.51
CA ILE A 47 -17.82 -11.75 -0.58
C ILE A 47 -17.07 -12.16 0.67
N TRP A 48 -15.88 -12.80 0.49
CA TRP A 48 -14.97 -13.15 1.56
C TRP A 48 -13.76 -12.23 1.60
N TYR A 49 -13.30 -11.89 2.80
CA TYR A 49 -12.08 -11.11 3.04
C TYR A 49 -11.46 -11.51 4.38
N THR A 50 -10.18 -11.17 4.58
CA THR A 50 -9.40 -11.61 5.75
C THR A 50 -9.01 -10.48 6.69
N ASP A 51 -9.09 -9.21 6.25
CA ASP A 51 -8.71 -8.04 7.05
C ASP A 51 -9.95 -7.46 7.77
N GLU A 52 -9.96 -7.51 9.10
CA GLU A 52 -11.06 -6.99 9.94
C GLU A 52 -11.28 -5.48 9.78
N LYS A 53 -10.24 -4.73 9.38
CA LYS A 53 -10.36 -3.29 9.11
C LYS A 53 -11.35 -2.99 7.98
N LEU A 54 -11.60 -3.95 7.10
CA LEU A 54 -12.57 -3.83 6.00
C LEU A 54 -14.04 -4.00 6.45
N ASN A 55 -14.31 -4.49 7.65
CA ASN A 55 -15.68 -4.84 8.08
C ASN A 55 -16.71 -3.73 7.84
N ASN A 56 -16.45 -2.52 8.35
CA ASN A 56 -17.42 -1.42 8.23
C ASN A 56 -17.59 -1.00 6.77
N PHE A 57 -16.50 -0.90 6.02
CA PHE A 57 -16.53 -0.56 4.60
C PHE A 57 -17.36 -1.56 3.80
N MET A 58 -17.15 -2.86 4.01
CA MET A 58 -17.86 -3.93 3.30
C MET A 58 -19.33 -3.96 3.62
N LEU A 59 -19.71 -3.74 4.90
CA LEU A 59 -21.14 -3.70 5.31
C LEU A 59 -21.84 -2.49 4.72
N GLU A 60 -21.25 -1.29 4.79
CA GLU A 60 -21.83 -0.08 4.21
C GLU A 60 -21.95 -0.17 2.68
N ALA A 61 -20.90 -0.70 2.03
CA ALA A 61 -20.91 -0.92 0.59
C ALA A 61 -22.01 -1.92 0.15
N ALA A 62 -22.21 -2.98 0.92
CA ALA A 62 -23.28 -3.96 0.67
C ALA A 62 -24.68 -3.34 0.75
N GLU A 63 -24.92 -2.50 1.75
CA GLU A 63 -26.21 -1.80 1.92
C GLU A 63 -26.44 -0.77 0.79
N GLU A 64 -25.42 -0.01 0.40
CA GLU A 64 -25.51 0.96 -0.68
C GLU A 64 -25.75 0.28 -2.02
N TYR A 65 -24.99 -0.76 -2.34
CA TYR A 65 -25.16 -1.54 -3.57
C TYR A 65 -26.55 -2.16 -3.66
N LYS A 66 -27.07 -2.69 -2.53
CA LYS A 66 -28.43 -3.20 -2.45
C LYS A 66 -29.49 -2.12 -2.68
N ALA A 67 -29.26 -0.92 -2.15
CA ALA A 67 -30.20 0.21 -2.35
C ALA A 67 -30.24 0.66 -3.82
N GLU A 68 -29.11 0.58 -4.53
CA GLU A 68 -28.99 1.01 -5.93
C GLU A 68 -29.45 -0.06 -6.93
N THR A 69 -29.13 -1.33 -6.68
CA THR A 69 -29.33 -2.43 -7.63
C THR A 69 -30.44 -3.41 -7.25
N GLY A 70 -30.83 -3.43 -5.98
CA GLY A 70 -31.73 -4.44 -5.41
C GLY A 70 -31.04 -5.77 -5.07
N ILE A 71 -29.72 -5.93 -5.32
CA ILE A 71 -28.96 -7.15 -5.09
C ILE A 71 -28.42 -7.13 -3.65
N ALA A 72 -28.73 -8.16 -2.87
CA ALA A 72 -28.16 -8.32 -1.55
C ALA A 72 -26.70 -8.82 -1.62
N VAL A 73 -25.86 -8.36 -0.68
CA VAL A 73 -24.48 -8.83 -0.55
C VAL A 73 -24.20 -9.26 0.88
N ASN A 74 -23.72 -10.48 1.06
CA ASN A 74 -23.31 -11.05 2.34
C ASN A 74 -21.77 -10.95 2.47
N ALA A 75 -21.30 -9.99 3.24
CA ALA A 75 -19.87 -9.77 3.47
C ALA A 75 -19.39 -10.58 4.69
N GLN A 76 -18.36 -11.43 4.51
CA GLN A 76 -17.89 -12.36 5.53
C GLN A 76 -16.38 -12.23 5.78
N LEU A 77 -16.02 -11.96 7.03
CA LEU A 77 -14.65 -12.05 7.52
C LEU A 77 -14.27 -13.51 7.75
N ILE A 78 -13.19 -13.95 7.10
CA ILE A 78 -12.72 -15.35 7.11
C ILE A 78 -11.31 -15.39 7.71
N SER A 79 -10.98 -16.45 8.47
CA SER A 79 -9.61 -16.68 8.93
C SER A 79 -8.64 -16.83 7.75
N ALA A 80 -7.47 -16.20 7.84
CA ALA A 80 -6.48 -16.13 6.76
C ALA A 80 -5.67 -17.42 6.55
N ILE A 81 -5.63 -18.33 7.52
CA ILE A 81 -4.87 -19.58 7.38
C ILE A 81 -5.50 -20.44 6.26
N ASP A 82 -4.68 -20.84 5.30
CA ASP A 82 -5.09 -21.66 4.15
C ASP A 82 -6.29 -21.08 3.38
N TYR A 83 -6.29 -19.74 3.21
CA TYR A 83 -7.44 -19.01 2.69
C TYR A 83 -7.89 -19.46 1.30
N VAL A 84 -6.96 -19.67 0.36
CA VAL A 84 -7.27 -20.12 -1.01
C VAL A 84 -7.82 -21.54 -1.01
N GLU A 85 -7.26 -22.44 -0.20
CA GLU A 85 -7.76 -23.80 -0.01
C GLU A 85 -9.18 -23.78 0.54
N LYS A 86 -9.44 -22.93 1.52
CA LYS A 86 -10.77 -22.80 2.11
C LYS A 86 -11.81 -22.32 1.09
N ILE A 87 -11.45 -21.37 0.20
CA ILE A 87 -12.31 -20.94 -0.90
C ILE A 87 -12.56 -22.11 -1.86
N SER A 88 -11.50 -22.88 -2.20
CA SER A 88 -11.60 -24.03 -3.09
C SER A 88 -12.51 -25.13 -2.51
N ASP A 89 -12.32 -25.47 -1.24
CA ASP A 89 -13.14 -26.47 -0.55
C ASP A 89 -14.62 -26.04 -0.49
N ALA A 90 -14.87 -24.79 -0.13
CA ALA A 90 -16.22 -24.22 -0.11
C ALA A 90 -16.85 -24.22 -1.52
N THR A 91 -16.06 -23.96 -2.56
CA THR A 91 -16.53 -23.93 -3.95
C THR A 91 -16.83 -25.33 -4.50
N PHE A 92 -15.90 -26.29 -4.29
CA PHE A 92 -15.97 -27.60 -4.98
C PHE A 92 -16.56 -28.73 -4.15
N ILE A 93 -16.48 -28.63 -2.81
CA ILE A 93 -16.90 -29.70 -1.91
C ILE A 93 -18.20 -29.34 -1.21
N GLU A 94 -18.31 -28.10 -0.69
CA GLU A 94 -19.45 -27.67 0.11
C GLU A 94 -20.55 -26.98 -0.73
N GLU A 95 -20.22 -26.62 -1.99
CA GLU A 95 -21.12 -25.92 -2.93
C GLU A 95 -21.70 -24.59 -2.37
N ASN A 96 -20.94 -23.93 -1.46
CA ASN A 96 -21.29 -22.68 -0.81
C ASN A 96 -20.14 -21.65 -0.83
N GLY A 97 -19.23 -21.77 -1.80
CA GLY A 97 -18.11 -20.86 -1.97
C GLY A 97 -18.56 -19.41 -2.22
N PRO A 98 -17.69 -18.43 -1.95
CA PRO A 98 -18.00 -17.02 -2.20
C PRO A 98 -18.11 -16.73 -3.69
N ASP A 99 -18.91 -15.71 -4.07
CA ASP A 99 -18.94 -15.17 -5.43
C ASP A 99 -17.73 -14.30 -5.71
N LEU A 100 -17.19 -13.64 -4.67
CA LEU A 100 -16.01 -12.79 -4.73
C LEU A 100 -15.15 -13.01 -3.48
N PHE A 101 -13.86 -12.70 -3.60
CA PHE A 101 -12.97 -12.67 -2.44
C PHE A 101 -11.86 -11.63 -2.62
N VAL A 102 -11.36 -11.09 -1.50
CA VAL A 102 -10.22 -10.19 -1.47
C VAL A 102 -8.95 -11.01 -1.27
N ALA A 103 -7.95 -10.81 -2.12
CA ALA A 103 -6.67 -11.51 -2.04
C ALA A 103 -5.50 -10.58 -2.34
N GLY A 104 -4.39 -10.78 -1.63
CA GLY A 104 -3.10 -10.16 -1.94
C GLY A 104 -2.50 -10.73 -3.23
N SER A 105 -1.60 -9.96 -3.84
CA SER A 105 -0.92 -10.36 -5.08
C SER A 105 -0.21 -11.72 -4.96
N ASP A 106 0.35 -12.04 -3.81
CA ASP A 106 1.02 -13.31 -3.48
C ASP A 106 0.12 -14.54 -3.58
N LEU A 107 -1.20 -14.38 -3.43
CA LEU A 107 -2.17 -15.49 -3.48
C LEU A 107 -2.78 -15.71 -4.87
N LEU A 108 -2.59 -14.78 -5.80
CA LEU A 108 -3.32 -14.78 -7.08
C LEU A 108 -2.96 -15.98 -7.99
N GLN A 109 -1.69 -16.37 -8.06
CA GLN A 109 -1.29 -17.55 -8.86
C GLN A 109 -1.85 -18.83 -8.27
N LYS A 110 -1.85 -18.96 -6.95
CA LYS A 110 -2.44 -20.09 -6.23
C LYS A 110 -3.95 -20.19 -6.51
N ALA A 111 -4.67 -19.07 -6.46
CA ALA A 111 -6.09 -19.01 -6.78
C ALA A 111 -6.37 -19.35 -8.25
N LEU A 112 -5.51 -18.88 -9.17
CA LEU A 112 -5.61 -19.20 -10.61
C LEU A 112 -5.42 -20.70 -10.86
N TYR A 113 -4.40 -21.32 -10.25
CA TYR A 113 -4.14 -22.75 -10.42
C TYR A 113 -5.19 -23.64 -9.72
N ALA A 114 -5.81 -23.14 -8.66
CA ALA A 114 -6.98 -23.77 -8.06
C ALA A 114 -8.24 -23.69 -8.96
N GLY A 115 -8.21 -22.91 -10.05
CA GLY A 115 -9.31 -22.78 -11.01
C GLY A 115 -10.49 -21.93 -10.54
N ILE A 116 -10.34 -21.20 -9.42
CA ILE A 116 -11.41 -20.40 -8.81
C ILE A 116 -11.45 -18.95 -9.30
N VAL A 117 -10.64 -18.56 -10.26
CA VAL A 117 -10.52 -17.18 -10.76
C VAL A 117 -11.25 -16.99 -12.07
N ASN A 118 -12.05 -15.92 -12.14
CA ASN A 118 -12.64 -15.41 -13.38
C ASN A 118 -11.77 -14.27 -13.95
N ASP A 119 -11.52 -14.26 -15.24
CA ASP A 119 -10.66 -13.29 -15.94
C ASP A 119 -11.46 -12.23 -16.75
N GLU A 120 -12.73 -12.04 -16.44
CA GLU A 120 -13.61 -11.06 -17.10
C GLU A 120 -13.52 -9.66 -16.45
N VAL A 121 -12.32 -9.25 -16.02
CA VAL A 121 -12.08 -7.93 -15.38
C VAL A 121 -12.09 -6.83 -16.44
N SER A 122 -12.89 -5.79 -16.22
CA SER A 122 -13.06 -4.71 -17.19
C SER A 122 -12.95 -3.33 -16.56
N TYR A 123 -12.20 -2.45 -17.23
CA TYR A 123 -12.09 -1.03 -16.94
C TYR A 123 -12.16 -0.22 -18.22
N SER A 124 -12.82 0.93 -18.21
CA SER A 124 -12.76 1.90 -19.30
C SER A 124 -11.36 2.52 -19.42
N GLU A 125 -11.03 3.12 -20.57
CA GLU A 125 -9.73 3.81 -20.74
C GLU A 125 -9.50 4.90 -19.68
N LYS A 126 -10.52 5.69 -19.35
CA LYS A 126 -10.44 6.74 -18.33
C LYS A 126 -10.16 6.19 -16.92
N GLU A 127 -10.74 5.06 -16.58
CA GLU A 127 -10.49 4.39 -15.29
C GLU A 127 -9.07 3.84 -15.24
N ARG A 128 -8.58 3.28 -16.34
CA ARG A 128 -7.19 2.80 -16.44
C ARG A 128 -6.16 3.93 -16.26
N GLU A 129 -6.42 5.13 -16.76
CA GLU A 129 -5.56 6.30 -16.55
C GLU A 129 -5.47 6.70 -15.07
N ASN A 130 -6.55 6.46 -14.32
CA ASN A 130 -6.65 6.78 -12.90
C ASN A 130 -6.00 5.74 -11.95
N ILE A 131 -5.57 4.60 -12.46
CA ILE A 131 -4.92 3.52 -11.70
C ILE A 131 -3.49 3.37 -12.20
N PRO A 132 -2.47 3.22 -11.33
CA PRO A 132 -1.09 2.95 -11.75
C PRO A 132 -1.00 1.64 -12.53
N GLN A 133 -0.11 1.57 -13.53
CA GLN A 133 0.14 0.32 -14.27
C GLN A 133 0.62 -0.80 -13.32
N LYS A 134 1.39 -0.44 -12.30
CA LYS A 134 1.83 -1.33 -11.22
C LYS A 134 0.68 -2.13 -10.59
N ALA A 135 -0.45 -1.48 -10.31
CA ALA A 135 -1.61 -2.15 -9.72
C ALA A 135 -2.23 -3.18 -10.68
N PHE A 136 -2.28 -2.87 -11.98
CA PHE A 136 -2.72 -3.84 -12.99
C PHE A 136 -1.73 -5.00 -13.14
N ASP A 137 -0.42 -4.72 -13.12
CA ASP A 137 0.62 -5.75 -13.21
C ASP A 137 0.55 -6.68 -11.98
N ALA A 138 0.33 -6.13 -10.79
CA ALA A 138 0.12 -6.89 -9.56
C ALA A 138 -1.12 -7.80 -9.62
N ALA A 139 -2.19 -7.37 -10.28
CA ALA A 139 -3.42 -8.17 -10.46
C ALA A 139 -3.41 -9.03 -11.74
N THR A 140 -2.31 -9.04 -12.49
CA THR A 140 -2.15 -9.83 -13.74
C THR A 140 -1.38 -11.12 -13.44
N CYS A 141 -1.87 -12.26 -13.92
CA CYS A 141 -1.19 -13.54 -13.84
C CYS A 141 -1.27 -14.26 -15.20
N ASN A 142 -0.16 -14.81 -15.68
CA ASN A 142 -0.05 -15.43 -17.00
C ASN A 142 -0.58 -14.50 -18.14
N GLY A 143 -0.31 -13.20 -18.03
CA GLY A 143 -0.74 -12.20 -19.00
C GLY A 143 -2.23 -11.85 -19.00
N LYS A 144 -3.00 -12.31 -18.02
CA LYS A 144 -4.41 -12.01 -17.85
C LYS A 144 -4.65 -11.21 -16.57
N LEU A 145 -5.43 -10.15 -16.67
CA LEU A 145 -5.92 -9.42 -15.51
C LEU A 145 -7.00 -10.26 -14.82
N ILE A 146 -6.77 -10.68 -13.58
CA ILE A 146 -7.59 -11.66 -12.87
C ILE A 146 -8.24 -11.14 -11.58
N GLY A 147 -8.09 -9.86 -11.31
CA GLY A 147 -8.71 -9.21 -10.16
C GLY A 147 -8.84 -7.71 -10.37
N TYR A 148 -9.71 -7.08 -9.62
CA TYR A 148 -9.85 -5.64 -9.54
C TYR A 148 -8.87 -5.12 -8.50
N PRO A 149 -7.76 -4.41 -8.88
CA PRO A 149 -6.87 -3.79 -7.89
C PRO A 149 -7.67 -2.88 -6.96
N PHE A 150 -7.48 -3.04 -5.64
CA PHE A 150 -8.34 -2.42 -4.65
C PHE A 150 -7.56 -1.44 -3.76
N TYR A 151 -6.63 -1.96 -2.98
CA TYR A 151 -5.73 -1.16 -2.15
C TYR A 151 -4.33 -1.76 -2.14
N PHE A 152 -3.36 -0.96 -1.72
CA PHE A 152 -1.99 -1.41 -1.64
C PHE A 152 -1.36 -1.14 -0.26
N GLU A 153 -0.31 -1.87 0.04
CA GLU A 153 0.61 -1.62 1.14
C GLU A 153 2.01 -1.42 0.56
N SER A 154 2.71 -0.39 1.01
CA SER A 154 4.07 -0.06 0.59
C SER A 154 4.81 0.64 1.71
N CYS A 155 6.16 0.56 1.69
CA CYS A 155 7.02 1.27 2.62
C CYS A 155 7.42 2.64 2.07
N PHE A 156 7.68 3.56 3.00
CA PHE A 156 8.22 4.89 2.75
C PHE A 156 8.94 5.40 4.00
N LEU A 157 9.68 6.49 3.86
CA LEU A 157 10.26 7.19 4.99
C LEU A 157 9.23 8.14 5.61
N LEU A 158 9.10 8.13 6.93
CA LEU A 158 8.48 9.20 7.71
C LEU A 158 9.57 10.07 8.34
N TYR A 159 9.36 11.39 8.33
CA TYR A 159 10.23 12.32 9.05
C TYR A 159 9.40 13.31 9.87
N ASN A 160 9.90 13.65 11.06
CA ASN A 160 9.26 14.61 11.92
C ASN A 160 9.62 16.03 11.46
N GLN A 161 8.64 16.77 10.94
CA GLN A 161 8.84 18.09 10.32
C GLN A 161 9.25 19.17 11.33
N TYR A 162 9.09 18.94 12.64
CA TYR A 162 9.59 19.85 13.67
C TYR A 162 11.09 19.72 13.87
N TYR A 163 11.67 18.55 13.58
CA TYR A 163 13.10 18.30 13.74
C TYR A 163 13.86 18.43 12.43
N ALA A 164 13.29 17.96 11.33
CA ALA A 164 13.92 17.97 10.01
C ALA A 164 13.07 18.74 8.98
N GLU A 165 13.71 19.63 8.22
CA GLU A 165 13.02 20.44 7.19
C GLU A 165 12.66 19.64 5.94
N ASP A 166 13.49 18.65 5.63
CA ASP A 166 13.35 17.80 4.45
C ASP A 166 13.79 16.37 4.83
N TRP A 167 13.44 15.40 3.99
CA TRP A 167 13.84 14.01 4.23
C TRP A 167 15.20 13.72 3.60
N PRO A 168 16.02 12.85 4.24
CA PRO A 168 17.31 12.42 3.74
C PRO A 168 17.15 11.57 2.46
N ARG A 169 18.05 11.75 1.50
CA ARG A 169 18.04 11.01 0.23
C ARG A 169 18.83 9.69 0.31
N ASN A 170 19.72 9.58 1.29
CA ASN A 170 20.46 8.37 1.59
C ASN A 170 20.70 8.22 3.10
N ILE A 171 21.13 7.03 3.50
CA ILE A 171 21.39 6.73 4.92
C ILE A 171 22.59 7.54 5.45
N GLU A 172 23.57 7.87 4.61
CA GLU A 172 24.71 8.70 5.02
C GLU A 172 24.24 10.07 5.53
N GLN A 173 23.24 10.67 4.89
CA GLN A 173 22.65 11.93 5.37
C GLN A 173 21.92 11.76 6.72
N ILE A 174 21.37 10.57 7.02
CA ILE A 174 20.81 10.29 8.36
C ILE A 174 21.93 10.21 9.39
N LEU A 175 23.05 9.58 9.05
CA LEU A 175 24.22 9.50 9.94
C LEU A 175 24.84 10.87 10.18
N ASP A 176 25.03 11.68 9.13
CA ASP A 176 25.51 13.07 9.25
C ASP A 176 24.55 13.93 10.11
N TYR A 177 23.24 13.73 9.95
CA TYR A 177 22.25 14.40 10.79
C TYR A 177 22.40 13.97 12.25
N ALA A 178 22.60 12.67 12.52
CA ALA A 178 22.79 12.17 13.87
C ALA A 178 24.07 12.70 14.54
N ASP A 179 25.17 12.80 13.77
CA ASP A 179 26.43 13.34 14.27
C ASP A 179 26.36 14.84 14.60
N SER A 180 25.53 15.59 13.87
CA SER A 180 25.32 17.03 14.05
C SER A 180 24.17 17.38 15.00
N PHE A 181 23.39 16.41 15.46
CA PHE A 181 22.21 16.63 16.27
C PHE A 181 22.56 17.11 17.67
N GLU A 182 22.06 18.30 18.01
CA GLU A 182 22.23 18.87 19.34
C GLU A 182 20.95 18.75 20.17
N THR A 183 21.09 18.24 21.40
CA THR A 183 19.98 18.20 22.36
C THR A 183 19.75 19.60 22.92
N SER A 184 18.53 20.12 22.79
CA SER A 184 18.06 21.40 23.30
C SER A 184 16.73 21.21 24.03
N GLU A 185 16.17 22.28 24.58
CA GLU A 185 14.82 22.24 25.20
C GLU A 185 13.74 21.82 24.18
N THR A 186 13.94 22.13 22.90
CA THR A 186 13.01 21.77 21.83
C THR A 186 13.17 20.36 21.31
N THR A 187 14.33 19.73 21.52
CA THR A 187 14.69 18.38 21.05
C THR A 187 14.89 17.35 22.15
N GLU A 188 14.64 17.72 23.42
CA GLU A 188 14.89 16.83 24.58
C GLU A 188 14.12 15.52 24.56
N LYS A 189 13.01 15.45 23.81
CA LYS A 189 12.19 14.23 23.67
C LYS A 189 12.81 13.22 22.73
N VAL A 190 13.69 13.64 21.82
CA VAL A 190 14.30 12.77 20.81
C VAL A 190 15.20 11.75 21.48
N GLN A 191 14.92 10.50 21.26
CA GLN A 191 15.70 9.35 21.78
C GLN A 191 16.46 8.65 20.66
N ASN A 192 15.93 8.66 19.45
CA ASN A 192 16.52 8.04 18.29
C ASN A 192 16.41 8.98 17.07
N ILE A 193 17.50 9.16 16.36
CA ILE A 193 17.48 9.88 15.09
C ILE A 193 16.83 9.02 14.01
N PHE A 194 17.19 7.74 13.94
CA PHE A 194 16.59 6.79 13.03
C PHE A 194 16.33 5.47 13.76
N LYS A 195 15.09 5.01 13.69
CA LYS A 195 14.67 3.72 14.24
C LYS A 195 13.57 3.15 13.37
N TRP A 196 13.66 1.86 13.06
CA TRP A 196 12.64 1.14 12.31
C TRP A 196 12.53 -0.29 12.81
N ASP A 197 11.55 -1.03 12.31
CA ASP A 197 11.38 -2.45 12.65
C ASP A 197 12.39 -3.31 11.88
N VAL A 198 13.50 -3.66 12.53
CA VAL A 198 14.55 -4.51 11.95
C VAL A 198 14.19 -6.00 12.01
N SER A 199 13.05 -6.37 12.61
CA SER A 199 12.62 -7.76 12.76
C SER A 199 11.73 -8.25 11.62
N ASP A 200 10.99 -7.36 10.95
CA ASP A 200 10.05 -7.69 9.88
C ASP A 200 10.68 -7.42 8.51
N ILE A 201 10.75 -8.45 7.68
CA ILE A 201 11.36 -8.39 6.35
C ILE A 201 10.71 -7.34 5.44
N PHE A 202 9.42 -7.03 5.61
CA PHE A 202 8.75 -6.01 4.82
C PHE A 202 9.37 -4.62 5.00
N TYR A 203 9.85 -4.29 6.23
CA TYR A 203 10.54 -3.05 6.54
C TYR A 203 12.03 -3.07 6.22
N ASN A 204 12.60 -4.23 5.89
CA ASN A 204 14.03 -4.40 5.67
C ASN A 204 14.38 -4.75 4.23
N TYR A 205 13.44 -5.26 3.44
CA TYR A 205 13.69 -5.70 2.08
C TYR A 205 14.23 -4.59 1.17
N PHE A 206 13.95 -3.34 1.50
CA PHE A 206 14.41 -2.19 0.69
C PHE A 206 15.94 -2.14 0.54
N PHE A 207 16.70 -2.70 1.48
CA PHE A 207 18.15 -2.77 1.39
C PHE A 207 18.63 -3.52 0.13
N ILE A 208 17.92 -4.53 -0.30
CA ILE A 208 18.28 -5.40 -1.42
C ILE A 208 17.30 -5.36 -2.60
N GLY A 209 16.14 -4.73 -2.43
CA GLY A 209 15.03 -4.82 -3.38
C GLY A 209 15.34 -4.33 -4.79
N ASP A 210 16.35 -3.47 -4.97
CA ASP A 210 16.78 -3.03 -6.31
C ASP A 210 17.70 -4.05 -7.02
N TYR A 211 18.21 -5.04 -6.29
CA TYR A 211 19.20 -6.00 -6.76
C TYR A 211 18.67 -7.45 -6.84
N VAL A 212 17.44 -7.69 -6.45
CA VAL A 212 16.78 -9.00 -6.48
C VAL A 212 15.69 -9.02 -7.54
N ALA A 213 15.68 -10.03 -8.40
CA ALA A 213 14.63 -10.22 -9.39
C ALA A 213 13.60 -11.25 -8.89
N LEU A 214 12.33 -10.84 -8.81
CA LEU A 214 11.22 -11.62 -8.23
C LEU A 214 10.17 -12.04 -9.26
N GLY A 215 10.59 -12.61 -10.41
CA GLY A 215 9.65 -13.20 -11.36
C GLY A 215 9.10 -12.25 -12.43
N GLY A 216 9.86 -11.22 -12.80
CA GLY A 216 9.54 -10.30 -13.88
C GLY A 216 8.44 -9.29 -13.55
N PRO A 217 7.88 -8.58 -14.56
CA PRO A 217 6.96 -7.47 -14.35
C PRO A 217 5.68 -7.85 -13.59
N TYR A 218 5.22 -9.07 -13.81
CA TYR A 218 4.01 -9.60 -13.14
C TYR A 218 4.32 -10.39 -11.87
N GLY A 219 5.60 -10.70 -11.57
CA GLY A 219 5.98 -11.51 -10.41
C GLY A 219 5.48 -12.95 -10.47
N ASP A 220 5.33 -13.54 -11.67
CA ASP A 220 4.74 -14.85 -11.90
C ASP A 220 5.60 -15.81 -12.76
N ASP A 221 6.79 -15.35 -13.21
CA ASP A 221 7.69 -16.11 -14.07
C ASP A 221 8.93 -16.63 -13.29
N LYS A 222 8.95 -17.93 -12.96
CA LYS A 222 10.08 -18.57 -12.30
C LYS A 222 11.42 -18.40 -13.04
N ALA A 223 11.41 -18.31 -14.37
CA ALA A 223 12.63 -18.14 -15.17
C ALA A 223 13.28 -16.76 -14.98
N GLN A 224 12.56 -15.81 -14.40
CA GLN A 224 13.04 -14.47 -14.06
C GLN A 224 13.29 -14.28 -12.57
N LEU A 225 13.47 -15.35 -11.81
CA LEU A 225 13.94 -15.27 -10.42
C LEU A 225 15.45 -15.19 -10.39
N ASN A 226 15.97 -14.23 -9.61
CA ASN A 226 17.38 -14.09 -9.30
C ASN A 226 17.56 -13.48 -7.91
N LEU A 227 17.98 -14.30 -6.96
CA LEU A 227 17.97 -13.98 -5.53
C LEU A 227 19.34 -13.54 -4.99
N SER A 228 20.42 -13.61 -5.78
CA SER A 228 21.79 -13.40 -5.30
C SER A 228 22.70 -12.60 -6.24
N GLU A 229 22.17 -12.05 -7.30
CA GLU A 229 22.96 -11.20 -8.21
C GLU A 229 23.13 -9.77 -7.74
N GLY A 230 24.12 -9.10 -8.35
CA GLY A 230 24.37 -7.69 -8.13
C GLY A 230 24.96 -7.38 -6.75
N ASN A 231 24.55 -6.28 -6.19
CA ASN A 231 25.13 -5.73 -4.96
C ASN A 231 24.46 -6.24 -3.67
N VAL A 232 23.74 -7.35 -3.69
CA VAL A 232 23.02 -7.89 -2.51
C VAL A 232 23.96 -8.01 -1.29
N ILE A 233 25.13 -8.61 -1.48
CA ILE A 233 26.11 -8.79 -0.39
C ILE A 233 26.62 -7.44 0.13
N GLU A 234 26.91 -6.48 -0.75
CA GLU A 234 27.38 -5.16 -0.34
C GLU A 234 26.29 -4.38 0.40
N CYS A 235 25.04 -4.47 -0.05
CA CYS A 235 23.89 -3.89 0.66
C CYS A 235 23.71 -4.49 2.06
N LEU A 236 23.88 -5.81 2.19
CA LEU A 236 23.75 -6.49 3.47
C LEU A 236 24.93 -6.22 4.41
N LYS A 237 26.14 -6.00 3.89
CA LYS A 237 27.28 -5.48 4.69
C LYS A 237 26.97 -4.09 5.23
N TYR A 238 26.37 -3.24 4.39
CA TYR A 238 25.94 -1.91 4.82
C TYR A 238 24.86 -2.03 5.92
N TYR A 239 23.82 -2.85 5.69
CA TYR A 239 22.77 -3.14 6.68
C TYR A 239 23.36 -3.61 8.03
N GLN A 240 24.24 -4.61 7.99
CA GLN A 240 24.87 -5.14 9.20
C GLN A 240 25.65 -4.07 9.97
N SER A 241 26.35 -3.17 9.26
CA SER A 241 27.12 -2.09 9.88
C SER A 241 26.26 -1.07 10.64
N LEU A 242 25.00 -0.90 10.23
CA LEU A 242 24.08 0.04 10.88
C LEU A 242 23.73 -0.35 12.31
N ASN A 243 23.86 -1.63 12.68
CA ASN A 243 23.64 -2.07 14.06
C ASN A 243 24.61 -1.42 15.06
N GLU A 244 25.83 -1.12 14.64
CA GLU A 244 26.83 -0.43 15.47
C GLU A 244 26.39 1.02 15.80
N PHE A 245 25.64 1.66 14.90
CA PHE A 245 25.19 3.03 15.06
C PHE A 245 23.86 3.13 15.80
N PHE A 246 22.87 2.32 15.40
CA PHE A 246 21.49 2.47 15.90
C PHE A 246 21.16 1.51 17.05
N ALA A 247 21.90 0.42 17.21
CA ALA A 247 21.80 -0.55 18.33
C ALA A 247 20.34 -0.99 18.62
N ILE A 248 19.57 -1.26 17.56
CA ILE A 248 18.17 -1.68 17.68
C ILE A 248 18.13 -3.17 18.04
N ASP A 249 17.40 -3.52 19.08
CA ASP A 249 17.19 -4.92 19.50
C ASP A 249 16.04 -5.54 18.68
N GLU A 250 16.38 -6.44 17.76
CA GLU A 250 15.44 -7.08 16.85
C GLU A 250 14.40 -7.97 17.57
N LYS A 251 14.66 -8.37 18.82
CA LYS A 251 13.72 -9.20 19.60
C LYS A 251 12.60 -8.41 20.23
N THR A 252 12.78 -7.12 20.39
CA THR A 252 11.85 -6.27 21.13
C THR A 252 11.28 -5.12 20.31
N VAL A 253 11.86 -4.84 19.13
CA VAL A 253 11.33 -3.82 18.24
C VAL A 253 10.11 -4.34 17.48
N HIS A 254 9.06 -3.52 17.44
CA HIS A 254 7.86 -3.78 16.64
C HIS A 254 7.42 -2.50 15.98
N SER A 255 6.98 -2.58 14.74
CA SER A 255 6.57 -1.42 13.92
C SER A 255 5.50 -0.56 14.59
N GLU A 256 4.57 -1.16 15.32
CA GLU A 256 3.54 -0.44 16.06
C GLU A 256 4.11 0.45 17.16
N ASP A 257 5.13 -0.05 17.91
CA ASP A 257 5.82 0.70 18.95
C ASP A 257 6.67 1.81 18.33
N VAL A 258 7.35 1.55 17.22
CA VAL A 258 8.15 2.54 16.48
C VAL A 258 7.27 3.69 15.99
N VAL A 259 6.10 3.39 15.42
CA VAL A 259 5.14 4.42 14.99
C VAL A 259 4.62 5.21 16.20
N GLN A 260 4.38 4.56 17.36
CA GLN A 260 3.96 5.27 18.56
C GLN A 260 5.08 6.18 19.10
N GLU A 261 6.33 5.72 19.12
CA GLU A 261 7.48 6.54 19.52
C GLU A 261 7.67 7.75 18.57
N PHE A 262 7.42 7.57 17.28
CA PHE A 262 7.42 8.66 16.30
C PHE A 262 6.31 9.68 16.61
N ILE A 263 5.07 9.24 16.90
CA ILE A 263 3.95 10.10 17.32
C ILE A 263 4.32 10.86 18.60
N ASP A 264 4.98 10.21 19.55
CA ASP A 264 5.42 10.80 20.82
C ASP A 264 6.56 11.84 20.65
N GLY A 265 7.12 12.00 19.44
CA GLY A 265 8.23 12.90 19.14
C GLY A 265 9.60 12.37 19.59
N LYS A 266 9.73 11.05 19.79
CA LYS A 266 10.98 10.40 20.24
C LYS A 266 11.90 9.98 19.08
N ILE A 267 11.39 9.98 17.87
CA ILE A 267 12.09 9.55 16.65
C ILE A 267 12.03 10.68 15.60
N VAL A 268 13.15 10.95 14.93
CA VAL A 268 13.21 11.94 13.85
C VAL A 268 12.82 11.30 12.51
N PHE A 269 13.42 10.16 12.17
CA PHE A 269 13.19 9.42 10.92
C PHE A 269 12.81 7.97 11.21
N THR A 270 11.87 7.42 10.43
CA THR A 270 11.53 6.00 10.50
C THR A 270 11.05 5.47 9.14
N ILE A 271 11.21 4.16 8.91
CA ILE A 271 10.53 3.49 7.80
C ILE A 271 9.17 3.00 8.30
N ALA A 272 8.13 3.35 7.56
CA ALA A 272 6.76 3.00 7.89
C ALA A 272 6.02 2.41 6.68
N LYS A 273 4.88 1.76 6.95
CA LYS A 273 3.93 1.28 5.92
C LYS A 273 2.72 2.20 5.84
N THR A 274 1.93 2.02 4.79
CA THR A 274 0.70 2.78 4.52
C THR A 274 -0.28 2.80 5.69
N ASP A 275 -0.35 1.75 6.50
CA ASP A 275 -1.25 1.65 7.66
C ASP A 275 -0.85 2.58 8.83
N ALA A 276 0.41 3.04 8.87
CA ALA A 276 0.87 4.01 9.87
C ALA A 276 0.18 5.37 9.71
N ILE A 277 -0.16 5.79 8.48
CA ILE A 277 -0.75 7.10 8.21
C ILE A 277 -2.08 7.29 8.96
N ALA A 278 -2.94 6.27 8.96
CA ALA A 278 -4.20 6.34 9.69
C ALA A 278 -4.00 6.54 11.20
N ARG A 279 -2.94 5.97 11.78
CA ARG A 279 -2.58 6.18 13.19
C ARG A 279 -2.06 7.59 13.46
N LEU A 280 -1.26 8.13 12.52
CA LEU A 280 -0.76 9.51 12.60
C LEU A 280 -1.91 10.51 12.51
N ASP A 281 -2.80 10.34 11.54
CA ASP A 281 -3.98 11.19 11.37
C ASP A 281 -4.91 11.12 12.58
N GLN A 282 -5.10 9.92 13.15
CA GLN A 282 -5.91 9.75 14.37
C GLN A 282 -5.24 10.43 15.57
N ALA A 283 -3.91 10.37 15.70
CA ALA A 283 -3.19 11.03 16.78
C ALA A 283 -3.33 12.57 16.69
N ILE A 284 -3.31 13.12 15.48
CA ILE A 284 -3.57 14.55 15.24
C ILE A 284 -5.01 14.89 15.66
N ALA A 285 -6.00 14.12 15.20
CA ALA A 285 -7.41 14.35 15.50
C ALA A 285 -7.72 14.28 17.01
N ASP A 286 -7.05 13.37 17.72
CA ASP A 286 -7.18 13.17 19.18
C ASP A 286 -6.38 14.20 20.01
N GLY A 287 -5.56 15.05 19.38
CA GLY A 287 -4.68 15.99 20.08
C GLY A 287 -3.59 15.27 20.92
N LYS A 288 -3.14 14.09 20.47
CA LYS A 288 -2.12 13.28 21.15
C LYS A 288 -0.69 13.57 20.69
N VAL A 289 -0.55 14.39 19.64
CA VAL A 289 0.76 14.82 19.17
C VAL A 289 1.34 15.84 20.16
N PRO A 290 2.62 15.75 20.55
CA PRO A 290 3.23 16.72 21.43
C PRO A 290 3.14 18.15 20.90
N GLU A 291 3.01 19.12 21.81
CA GLU A 291 3.24 20.52 21.46
C GLU A 291 4.73 20.73 21.20
N TYR A 292 5.04 21.31 20.05
CA TYR A 292 6.41 21.66 19.67
C TYR A 292 6.59 23.17 19.75
N THR A 293 7.67 23.60 20.38
CA THR A 293 8.09 24.99 20.40
C THR A 293 9.16 25.18 19.33
N LEU A 294 8.81 25.89 18.27
CA LEU A 294 9.77 26.29 17.24
C LEU A 294 10.33 27.66 17.61
N GLU A 295 11.64 27.74 17.79
CA GLU A 295 12.31 29.02 18.13
C GLU A 295 12.92 29.65 16.89
N PRO A 296 12.94 31.01 16.81
CA PRO A 296 13.69 31.71 15.77
C PRO A 296 15.17 31.36 15.87
N SER A 297 15.81 31.09 14.74
CA SER A 297 17.26 30.91 14.64
C SER A 297 17.95 32.20 14.20
N LYS A 298 19.28 32.20 14.11
CA LYS A 298 20.06 33.32 13.56
C LYS A 298 20.92 32.81 12.43
N ASP A 299 21.03 33.64 11.37
CA ASP A 299 21.99 33.39 10.29
C ASP A 299 23.44 33.70 10.73
N GLU A 300 24.41 33.39 9.86
CA GLU A 300 25.82 33.66 10.11
C GLU A 300 26.13 35.13 10.33
N GLU A 301 25.25 36.05 9.86
CA GLU A 301 25.35 37.49 10.00
C GLU A 301 24.67 37.99 11.27
N GLY A 302 23.98 37.13 12.02
CA GLY A 302 23.28 37.41 13.28
C GLY A 302 21.87 37.95 13.11
N ASN A 303 21.28 37.91 11.91
CA ASN A 303 19.89 38.27 11.66
C ASN A 303 18.97 37.18 12.18
N GLU A 304 17.81 37.55 12.73
CA GLU A 304 16.80 36.62 13.16
C GLU A 304 16.12 35.94 11.96
N ILE A 305 16.17 34.60 11.89
CA ILE A 305 15.36 33.77 11.00
C ILE A 305 14.12 33.38 11.81
N PRO A 306 12.89 33.75 11.38
CA PRO A 306 11.68 33.37 12.12
C PRO A 306 11.55 31.83 12.20
N ALA A 307 10.90 31.36 13.26
CA ALA A 307 10.56 29.96 13.39
C ALA A 307 9.76 29.50 12.17
N ARG A 308 10.08 28.30 11.67
CA ARG A 308 9.39 27.71 10.54
C ARG A 308 7.94 27.37 10.91
N GLU A 309 6.97 27.71 10.06
CA GLU A 309 5.62 27.20 10.19
C GLU A 309 5.58 25.72 9.74
N VAL A 310 4.95 24.87 10.54
CA VAL A 310 4.79 23.44 10.26
C VAL A 310 3.31 23.10 10.35
N ASP A 311 2.71 22.82 9.20
CA ASP A 311 1.27 22.52 9.10
C ASP A 311 0.92 21.14 9.65
N CYS A 312 1.85 20.19 9.55
CA CYS A 312 1.72 18.82 10.02
C CYS A 312 3.01 18.37 10.69
N PHE A 313 2.93 17.58 11.77
CA PHE A 313 4.14 17.11 12.46
C PHE A 313 4.94 16.09 11.65
N TYR A 314 4.33 15.40 10.70
CA TYR A 314 5.01 14.41 9.86
C TYR A 314 5.02 14.80 8.39
N GLY A 315 6.07 14.40 7.71
CA GLY A 315 6.18 14.38 6.27
C GLY A 315 6.53 12.98 5.78
N VAL A 316 6.15 12.70 4.54
CA VAL A 316 6.52 11.47 3.84
C VAL A 316 7.69 11.76 2.92
N GLY A 317 8.74 10.95 3.00
CA GLY A 317 9.89 10.97 2.12
C GLY A 317 10.03 9.67 1.32
N ASP A 318 10.87 9.70 0.30
CA ASP A 318 11.27 8.49 -0.40
C ASP A 318 12.13 7.61 0.54
N ILE A 319 12.06 6.29 0.37
CA ILE A 319 13.00 5.40 1.05
C ILE A 319 14.42 5.82 0.67
N PRO A 320 15.30 6.11 1.65
CA PRO A 320 16.64 6.61 1.35
C PRO A 320 17.49 5.53 0.70
N ASN A 321 18.30 5.89 -0.28
CA ASN A 321 19.36 5.02 -0.78
C ASN A 321 20.38 4.73 0.34
N LEU A 322 21.17 3.68 0.22
CA LEU A 322 22.21 3.42 1.22
C LEU A 322 23.30 4.49 1.14
N ASN A 323 23.76 4.76 -0.08
CA ASN A 323 24.72 5.81 -0.44
C ASN A 323 24.49 6.22 -1.91
N GLU A 324 25.46 6.91 -2.54
CA GLU A 324 25.36 7.35 -3.94
C GLU A 324 25.41 6.19 -4.96
N GLU A 325 25.98 5.02 -4.58
CA GLU A 325 26.20 3.87 -5.47
C GLU A 325 25.19 2.74 -5.23
N LEU A 326 24.69 2.60 -4.01
CA LEU A 326 23.79 1.53 -3.58
C LEU A 326 22.36 2.06 -3.42
N HIS A 327 21.53 1.71 -4.39
CA HIS A 327 20.12 2.13 -4.44
C HIS A 327 19.22 1.19 -3.62
N THR A 328 18.07 1.70 -3.24
CA THR A 328 17.08 0.98 -2.46
C THR A 328 15.76 0.89 -3.19
N ARG A 329 14.99 -0.14 -2.86
CA ARG A 329 13.65 -0.33 -3.43
C ARG A 329 12.76 -1.09 -2.47
N GLY A 330 11.72 -0.45 -1.96
CA GLY A 330 10.81 -1.03 -0.98
C GLY A 330 9.91 -2.11 -1.56
N LEU A 331 9.33 -2.94 -0.68
CA LEU A 331 8.28 -3.90 -1.02
C LEU A 331 6.91 -3.24 -1.12
N SER A 332 6.04 -3.87 -1.91
CA SER A 332 4.61 -3.61 -1.91
C SER A 332 3.79 -4.88 -2.04
N VAL A 333 2.55 -4.80 -1.58
CA VAL A 333 1.50 -5.78 -1.78
C VAL A 333 0.27 -5.07 -2.32
N THR A 334 -0.26 -5.55 -3.43
CA THR A 334 -1.53 -5.07 -3.97
C THR A 334 -2.63 -6.07 -3.65
N ASN A 335 -3.64 -5.62 -2.94
CA ASN A 335 -4.83 -6.43 -2.67
C ASN A 335 -5.85 -6.19 -3.77
N SER A 336 -6.43 -7.27 -4.28
CA SER A 336 -7.40 -7.25 -5.38
C SER A 336 -8.69 -7.95 -4.98
N ILE A 337 -9.80 -7.52 -5.58
CA ILE A 337 -11.07 -8.23 -5.50
C ILE A 337 -11.14 -9.19 -6.68
N VAL A 338 -11.25 -10.47 -6.39
CA VAL A 338 -11.27 -11.55 -7.38
C VAL A 338 -12.68 -12.14 -7.45
N VAL A 339 -13.19 -12.30 -8.65
CA VAL A 339 -14.48 -12.96 -8.88
C VAL A 339 -14.27 -14.46 -9.03
N ASN A 340 -15.05 -15.25 -8.31
CA ASN A 340 -15.00 -16.71 -8.39
C ASN A 340 -15.59 -17.17 -9.72
N ASN A 341 -14.83 -17.97 -10.45
CA ASN A 341 -15.26 -18.52 -11.74
C ASN A 341 -16.51 -19.42 -11.66
N TYR A 342 -16.80 -19.94 -10.48
CA TYR A 342 -17.95 -20.81 -10.22
C TYR A 342 -19.18 -20.05 -9.66
N SER A 343 -19.09 -18.74 -9.49
CA SER A 343 -20.27 -17.93 -9.17
C SER A 343 -21.35 -18.10 -10.24
N ALA A 344 -22.57 -18.35 -9.80
CA ALA A 344 -23.74 -18.35 -10.67
C ALA A 344 -24.07 -16.93 -11.19
N TYR A 345 -23.53 -15.89 -10.52
CA TYR A 345 -23.86 -14.48 -10.72
C TYR A 345 -22.64 -13.65 -11.15
N ARG A 346 -21.71 -14.22 -11.96
CA ARG A 346 -20.43 -13.60 -12.34
C ARG A 346 -20.56 -12.15 -12.82
N SER A 347 -21.59 -11.84 -13.63
CA SER A 347 -21.81 -10.47 -14.11
C SER A 347 -22.05 -9.48 -12.98
N PHE A 348 -22.91 -9.83 -12.04
CA PHE A 348 -23.20 -9.00 -10.87
C PHE A 348 -22.01 -8.96 -9.89
N ALA A 349 -21.27 -10.06 -9.77
CA ALA A 349 -20.07 -10.12 -8.97
C ALA A 349 -18.96 -9.20 -9.55
N ASN A 350 -18.77 -9.17 -10.88
CA ASN A 350 -17.85 -8.22 -11.53
C ASN A 350 -18.29 -6.76 -11.33
N ASP A 351 -19.59 -6.48 -11.42
CA ASP A 351 -20.14 -5.13 -11.18
C ASP A 351 -19.89 -4.69 -9.72
N PHE A 352 -20.16 -5.55 -8.75
CA PHE A 352 -19.89 -5.27 -7.34
C PHE A 352 -18.39 -5.15 -7.04
N ALA A 353 -17.52 -5.96 -7.66
CA ALA A 353 -16.08 -5.83 -7.51
C ALA A 353 -15.58 -4.47 -8.02
N HIS A 354 -16.07 -4.04 -9.18
CA HIS A 354 -15.77 -2.71 -9.73
C HIS A 354 -16.31 -1.58 -8.83
N PHE A 355 -17.54 -1.71 -8.34
CA PHE A 355 -18.14 -0.76 -7.40
C PHE A 355 -17.25 -0.56 -6.16
N LEU A 356 -16.81 -1.65 -5.53
CA LEU A 356 -15.92 -1.58 -4.35
C LEU A 356 -14.57 -0.96 -4.67
N ALA A 357 -13.92 -1.43 -5.74
CA ALA A 357 -12.53 -1.08 -6.06
C ALA A 357 -12.40 0.33 -6.64
N TYR A 358 -13.40 0.81 -7.36
CA TYR A 358 -13.31 2.07 -8.09
C TYR A 358 -14.33 3.13 -7.67
N GLU A 359 -15.62 2.78 -7.57
CA GLU A 359 -16.65 3.78 -7.30
C GLU A 359 -16.65 4.24 -5.84
N ARG A 360 -16.28 3.36 -4.90
CA ARG A 360 -16.15 3.64 -3.47
C ARG A 360 -14.71 3.89 -2.99
N ALA A 361 -13.79 4.07 -3.91
CA ALA A 361 -12.38 4.29 -3.57
C ALA A 361 -12.14 5.49 -2.63
N ASP A 362 -12.96 6.54 -2.70
CA ASP A 362 -12.90 7.74 -1.87
C ASP A 362 -13.32 7.52 -0.41
N CYS A 363 -14.10 6.47 -0.14
CA CYS A 363 -14.55 6.10 1.20
C CYS A 363 -13.57 5.18 1.91
N LEU A 364 -12.75 4.42 1.15
CA LEU A 364 -11.93 3.33 1.68
C LEU A 364 -11.00 3.79 2.81
N TYR A 365 -10.19 4.84 2.57
CA TYR A 365 -9.24 5.31 3.58
C TYR A 365 -9.92 5.76 4.87
N LYS A 366 -10.99 6.54 4.77
CA LYS A 366 -11.70 7.08 5.92
C LYS A 366 -12.30 6.00 6.82
N GLN A 367 -12.71 4.88 6.23
CA GLN A 367 -13.39 3.81 6.95
C GLN A 367 -12.43 2.71 7.42
N THR A 368 -11.30 2.54 6.76
CA THR A 368 -10.41 1.39 6.98
C THR A 368 -8.97 1.77 7.28
N GLY A 369 -8.54 2.97 6.94
CA GLY A 369 -7.12 3.36 6.90
C GLY A 369 -6.34 2.75 5.74
N LYS A 370 -6.97 2.02 4.80
CA LYS A 370 -6.33 1.44 3.62
C LYS A 370 -6.26 2.43 2.47
N VAL A 371 -5.16 2.39 1.73
CA VAL A 371 -4.90 3.32 0.62
C VAL A 371 -5.35 2.72 -0.69
N SER A 372 -6.37 3.32 -1.32
CA SER A 372 -6.84 2.90 -2.65
C SER A 372 -5.75 3.05 -3.72
N VAL A 373 -5.80 2.19 -4.73
CA VAL A 373 -4.96 2.32 -5.94
C VAL A 373 -5.40 3.48 -6.85
N CYS A 374 -6.55 4.11 -6.61
CA CYS A 374 -7.08 5.18 -7.45
C CYS A 374 -6.40 6.53 -7.17
N LYS A 375 -5.72 7.11 -8.16
CA LYS A 375 -4.97 8.37 -8.04
C LYS A 375 -5.84 9.58 -7.69
N ASN A 376 -7.08 9.62 -8.17
CA ASN A 376 -7.97 10.76 -7.97
C ASN A 376 -8.37 11.00 -6.50
N VAL A 377 -8.33 9.95 -5.66
CA VAL A 377 -8.70 10.06 -4.24
C VAL A 377 -7.60 10.66 -3.37
N ILE A 378 -6.36 10.71 -3.90
CA ILE A 378 -5.17 11.21 -3.20
C ILE A 378 -4.64 12.53 -3.76
N ALA A 379 -5.15 12.96 -4.91
CA ALA A 379 -4.66 14.14 -5.62
C ALA A 379 -4.73 15.42 -4.76
N GLY A 380 -3.64 16.20 -4.79
CA GLY A 380 -3.53 17.47 -4.07
C GLY A 380 -3.07 17.34 -2.61
N ASN A 381 -2.64 16.15 -2.18
CA ASN A 381 -1.97 15.92 -0.91
C ASN A 381 -0.57 15.36 -1.18
N GLU A 382 0.47 16.14 -0.87
CA GLU A 382 1.87 15.79 -1.18
C GLU A 382 2.32 14.47 -0.53
N ASN A 383 1.93 14.21 0.71
CA ASN A 383 2.26 12.94 1.38
C ASN A 383 1.65 11.74 0.64
N TRP A 384 0.38 11.86 0.23
CA TRP A 384 -0.29 10.79 -0.50
C TRP A 384 0.26 10.58 -1.91
N GLU A 385 0.57 11.66 -2.62
CA GLU A 385 1.20 11.59 -3.95
C GLU A 385 2.58 10.92 -3.87
N ARG A 386 3.33 11.18 -2.80
CA ARG A 386 4.62 10.53 -2.56
C ARG A 386 4.49 9.05 -2.19
N ILE A 387 3.52 8.70 -1.34
CA ILE A 387 3.21 7.29 -1.03
C ILE A 387 2.87 6.52 -2.31
N MET A 388 2.05 7.10 -3.19
CA MET A 388 1.72 6.50 -4.47
C MET A 388 2.95 6.35 -5.38
N ALA A 389 3.86 7.34 -5.39
CA ALA A 389 5.10 7.27 -6.16
C ALA A 389 6.03 6.16 -5.61
N GLN A 390 6.13 6.01 -4.28
CA GLN A 390 6.87 4.91 -3.66
C GLN A 390 6.27 3.55 -4.02
N TYR A 391 4.94 3.43 -4.00
CA TYR A 391 4.26 2.23 -4.46
C TYR A 391 4.56 1.92 -5.92
N ASP A 392 4.43 2.89 -6.82
CA ASP A 392 4.67 2.71 -8.26
C ASP A 392 6.13 2.28 -8.55
N GLY A 393 7.09 2.80 -7.78
CA GLY A 393 8.51 2.44 -7.85
C GLY A 393 8.90 1.15 -7.12
N SER A 394 8.06 0.57 -6.29
CA SER A 394 8.39 -0.56 -5.40
C SER A 394 8.53 -1.91 -6.12
N VAL A 395 9.01 -2.91 -5.39
CA VAL A 395 8.99 -4.32 -5.79
C VAL A 395 7.69 -4.95 -5.28
N GLU A 396 6.90 -5.52 -6.17
CA GLU A 396 5.71 -6.28 -5.76
C GLU A 396 6.09 -7.65 -5.23
N ILE A 397 5.44 -8.09 -4.15
CA ILE A 397 5.57 -9.48 -3.69
C ILE A 397 5.17 -10.43 -4.83
N PRO A 398 6.05 -11.40 -5.20
CA PRO A 398 5.78 -12.30 -6.32
C PRO A 398 4.62 -13.25 -6.04
N LYS A 399 3.95 -13.64 -7.11
CA LYS A 399 2.81 -14.58 -7.08
C LYS A 399 3.23 -16.04 -7.07
N ILE A 400 4.52 -16.29 -7.35
CA ILE A 400 5.10 -17.64 -7.50
C ILE A 400 4.90 -18.43 -6.20
N ILE A 401 4.17 -19.55 -6.28
CA ILE A 401 3.77 -20.35 -5.11
C ILE A 401 4.99 -20.84 -4.33
N GLU A 402 6.04 -21.24 -5.02
CA GLU A 402 7.28 -21.73 -4.44
C GLU A 402 8.05 -20.66 -3.66
N MET A 403 7.74 -19.39 -3.88
CA MET A 403 8.31 -18.25 -3.12
C MET A 403 7.65 -18.06 -1.73
N SER A 404 6.65 -18.83 -1.37
CA SER A 404 5.94 -18.67 -0.09
C SER A 404 6.86 -18.77 1.14
N ASN A 405 7.89 -19.63 1.11
CA ASN A 405 8.85 -19.76 2.19
C ASN A 405 10.00 -18.74 2.13
N TYR A 406 10.18 -18.06 1.00
CA TYR A 406 11.27 -17.10 0.79
C TYR A 406 11.25 -15.98 1.85
N TRP A 407 10.08 -15.48 2.18
CA TRP A 407 9.92 -14.36 3.13
C TRP A 407 10.37 -14.75 4.54
N ILE A 408 10.01 -15.95 5.01
CA ILE A 408 10.43 -16.48 6.30
C ILE A 408 11.95 -16.71 6.32
N LEU A 409 12.51 -17.26 5.24
CA LEU A 409 13.96 -17.48 5.13
C LEU A 409 14.72 -16.15 5.12
N MET A 410 14.23 -15.15 4.39
CA MET A 410 14.85 -13.82 4.36
C MET A 410 14.73 -13.09 5.71
N GLU A 411 13.61 -13.20 6.41
CA GLU A 411 13.43 -12.64 7.75
C GLU A 411 14.45 -13.22 8.73
N ILE A 412 14.63 -14.54 8.73
CA ILE A 412 15.64 -15.21 9.56
C ILE A 412 17.06 -14.75 9.16
N ALA A 413 17.37 -14.70 7.86
CA ALA A 413 18.69 -14.27 7.38
C ALA A 413 18.97 -12.81 7.75
N PHE A 414 18.02 -11.90 7.59
CA PHE A 414 18.17 -10.49 8.00
C PHE A 414 18.40 -10.35 9.50
N ALA A 415 17.64 -11.07 10.34
CA ALA A 415 17.83 -11.07 11.78
C ALA A 415 19.22 -11.60 12.18
N ASN A 416 19.68 -12.69 11.58
CA ASN A 416 21.01 -13.26 11.82
C ASN A 416 22.12 -12.28 11.38
N ILE A 417 22.00 -11.68 10.18
CA ILE A 417 22.94 -10.71 9.64
C ILE A 417 23.00 -9.46 10.54
N TRP A 418 21.85 -8.95 10.99
CA TRP A 418 21.80 -7.83 11.92
C TRP A 418 22.60 -8.11 13.20
N ASN A 419 22.57 -9.33 13.70
CA ASN A 419 23.30 -9.79 14.88
C ASN A 419 24.74 -10.25 14.60
N GLY A 420 25.28 -10.01 13.41
CA GLY A 420 26.68 -10.23 13.07
C GLY A 420 27.00 -11.60 12.47
N ALA A 421 26.01 -12.35 11.97
CA ALA A 421 26.25 -13.58 11.24
C ALA A 421 26.99 -13.31 9.91
N ASP A 422 27.63 -14.35 9.36
CA ASP A 422 28.32 -14.28 8.07
C ASP A 422 27.31 -14.16 6.92
N ILE A 423 27.37 -13.05 6.20
CA ILE A 423 26.39 -12.65 5.20
C ILE A 423 26.33 -13.63 4.03
N GLU A 424 27.50 -14.07 3.54
CA GLU A 424 27.58 -14.97 2.39
C GLU A 424 26.95 -16.31 2.74
N THR A 425 27.22 -16.84 3.94
CA THR A 425 26.64 -18.11 4.45
C THR A 425 25.11 -18.02 4.57
N GLU A 426 24.57 -16.92 5.12
CA GLU A 426 23.14 -16.73 5.28
C GLU A 426 22.41 -16.68 3.93
N ILE A 427 22.95 -15.89 2.97
CA ILE A 427 22.32 -15.76 1.64
C ILE A 427 22.49 -17.05 0.81
N GLU A 428 23.63 -17.71 0.85
CA GLU A 428 23.80 -19.03 0.20
C GLU A 428 22.79 -20.05 0.73
N THR A 429 22.51 -20.01 2.03
CA THR A 429 21.50 -20.90 2.66
C THR A 429 20.11 -20.62 2.12
N VAL A 430 19.70 -19.35 2.00
CA VAL A 430 18.41 -18.98 1.41
C VAL A 430 18.32 -19.43 -0.03
N VAL A 431 19.33 -19.12 -0.85
CA VAL A 431 19.35 -19.48 -2.29
C VAL A 431 19.26 -20.99 -2.48
N GLN A 432 20.06 -21.79 -1.74
CA GLN A 432 20.03 -23.25 -1.84
C GLN A 432 18.66 -23.84 -1.47
N GLN A 433 18.00 -23.32 -0.43
CA GLN A 433 16.66 -23.78 -0.05
C GLN A 433 15.62 -23.41 -1.10
N MET A 434 15.70 -22.21 -1.66
CA MET A 434 14.80 -21.77 -2.73
C MET A 434 15.00 -22.55 -4.02
N ASP A 435 16.26 -22.82 -4.44
CA ASP A 435 16.57 -23.63 -5.61
C ASP A 435 15.98 -25.05 -5.53
N MET A 436 16.02 -25.65 -4.34
CA MET A 436 15.37 -26.97 -4.12
C MET A 436 13.85 -26.89 -4.32
N GLN A 437 13.19 -25.85 -3.79
CA GLN A 437 11.73 -25.70 -3.92
C GLN A 437 11.29 -25.35 -5.34
N ILE A 438 12.06 -24.54 -6.06
CA ILE A 438 11.74 -24.12 -7.43
C ILE A 438 11.96 -25.27 -8.42
N SER A 439 12.87 -26.21 -8.10
CA SER A 439 13.23 -27.35 -8.96
C SER A 439 12.27 -28.54 -8.83
N GLU A 440 11.47 -28.60 -7.77
CA GLU A 440 10.41 -29.58 -7.58
C GLU A 440 9.16 -29.23 -8.38
#